data_47c3034e8ad0c983aadd2c80d8af2030
#
_entry.id   47c3034e8ad0c983aadd2c80d8af2030
#
_cell.length_a   1.000
_cell.length_b   1.000
_cell.length_c   1.000
_cell.angle_alpha   90.00
_cell.angle_beta   90.00
_cell.angle_gamma   90.00
#
_symmetry.space_group_name_H-M   'P 1'
#
loop_
_entity.id
_entity.type
_entity.pdbx_description
1 polymer ?
#
loop_
_entity_poly.entity_id
_entity_poly.type
_entity_poly.pdbx_seq_one_letter_code
_entity_poly.pdbx_strand_id
1 'polypeptide(L)'
;MQTPPRADPPPYVPIRGSAWPVRRTPRWWLAAGAAIVAAGVLVGIAVHPSKAQRAADLNGFLADMKTDIQSCAGGVRDSLTALHAIEAGTEHDVGTAIHIATYGSGNCSPANNMLLDDLVGYQVHESLSGFRLDRVVYGLVDWATPDALRVQADVATVLRAQGAARATATTKLQKDLRVLDDQRTYLDRIMMAAIRATGATGRPPPLPG
;
A
#
# COMPACT_ATOMS: atom_id res chain seq x y z
N MET A 1 -23.89 -48.07 -54.35
CA MET A 1 -24.11 -46.82 -53.59
C MET A 1 -24.76 -45.82 -54.53
N GLN A 2 -26.08 -45.58 -54.38
CA GLN A 2 -26.86 -44.69 -55.24
C GLN A 2 -26.89 -43.30 -54.54
N THR A 3 -26.47 -42.28 -55.27
CA THR A 3 -26.53 -40.88 -54.84
C THR A 3 -27.99 -40.39 -54.87
N PRO A 4 -28.51 -39.73 -53.82
CA PRO A 4 -29.89 -39.25 -53.84
C PRO A 4 -29.99 -38.03 -54.76
N PRO A 5 -31.18 -37.84 -55.40
CA PRO A 5 -31.41 -36.74 -56.33
C PRO A 5 -31.40 -35.38 -55.60
N ARG A 6 -30.76 -34.43 -56.24
CA ARG A 6 -30.65 -33.00 -55.79
C ARG A 6 -32.02 -32.35 -55.96
N ALA A 7 -32.59 -31.88 -54.85
CA ALA A 7 -33.84 -31.12 -54.87
C ALA A 7 -33.58 -29.71 -55.48
N ASP A 8 -34.45 -29.31 -56.42
CA ASP A 8 -34.43 -27.99 -57.03
C ASP A 8 -34.74 -26.87 -55.99
N PRO A 9 -34.07 -25.71 -56.04
CA PRO A 9 -34.35 -24.60 -55.15
C PRO A 9 -35.75 -24.02 -55.45
N PRO A 10 -36.47 -23.57 -54.44
CA PRO A 10 -37.80 -22.97 -54.59
C PRO A 10 -37.75 -21.67 -55.41
N PRO A 11 -38.81 -21.34 -56.14
CA PRO A 11 -38.84 -20.15 -56.99
C PRO A 11 -38.75 -18.86 -56.15
N TYR A 12 -37.89 -17.96 -56.58
CA TYR A 12 -37.70 -16.63 -56.02
C TYR A 12 -38.96 -15.77 -56.11
N VAL A 13 -39.61 -15.49 -54.98
CA VAL A 13 -40.73 -14.54 -54.91
C VAL A 13 -40.18 -13.16 -54.61
N PRO A 14 -40.32 -12.19 -55.56
CA PRO A 14 -39.85 -10.83 -55.27
C PRO A 14 -40.72 -10.19 -54.18
N ILE A 15 -40.09 -9.87 -53.06
CA ILE A 15 -40.72 -9.11 -51.98
C ILE A 15 -40.97 -7.70 -52.49
N ARG A 16 -42.23 -7.38 -52.78
CA ARG A 16 -42.65 -5.98 -53.06
C ARG A 16 -42.22 -5.13 -51.85
N GLY A 17 -41.30 -4.19 -52.10
CA GLY A 17 -40.88 -3.25 -51.10
C GLY A 17 -42.07 -2.44 -50.59
N SER A 18 -42.51 -2.74 -49.37
CA SER A 18 -43.39 -1.84 -48.65
C SER A 18 -42.55 -0.60 -48.27
N ALA A 19 -42.88 0.53 -48.90
CA ALA A 19 -42.35 1.82 -48.52
C ALA A 19 -42.77 2.05 -47.04
N TRP A 20 -41.84 1.86 -46.14
CA TRP A 20 -42.05 2.21 -44.74
C TRP A 20 -42.26 3.71 -44.64
N PRO A 21 -43.36 4.19 -44.06
CA PRO A 21 -43.52 5.62 -43.82
C PRO A 21 -42.37 6.09 -42.96
N VAL A 22 -41.59 7.05 -43.44
CA VAL A 22 -40.57 7.74 -42.65
C VAL A 22 -41.28 8.40 -41.47
N ARG A 23 -41.39 7.69 -40.36
CA ARG A 23 -41.89 8.26 -39.09
C ARG A 23 -40.91 9.36 -38.72
N ARG A 24 -41.34 10.59 -38.86
CA ARG A 24 -40.65 11.73 -38.26
C ARG A 24 -40.57 11.44 -36.77
N THR A 25 -39.34 11.07 -36.30
CA THR A 25 -39.10 10.87 -34.89
C THR A 25 -39.48 12.14 -34.13
N PRO A 26 -40.46 12.09 -33.25
CA PRO A 26 -40.90 13.30 -32.56
C PRO A 26 -39.72 13.87 -31.78
N ARG A 27 -39.54 15.18 -31.85
CA ARG A 27 -38.42 15.91 -31.21
C ARG A 27 -38.24 15.63 -29.72
N TRP A 28 -39.25 15.08 -29.06
CA TRP A 28 -39.15 14.70 -27.65
C TRP A 28 -38.18 13.53 -27.38
N TRP A 29 -37.91 12.64 -28.36
CA TRP A 29 -36.88 11.59 -28.21
C TRP A 29 -35.48 12.17 -28.15
N LEU A 30 -35.21 13.26 -28.85
CA LEU A 30 -33.93 13.97 -28.74
C LEU A 30 -33.76 14.64 -27.38
N ALA A 31 -34.84 15.21 -26.82
CA ALA A 31 -34.83 15.79 -25.48
C ALA A 31 -34.66 14.72 -24.40
N ALA A 32 -35.32 13.57 -24.55
CA ALA A 32 -35.15 12.44 -23.64
C ALA A 32 -33.72 11.86 -23.68
N GLY A 33 -33.16 11.72 -24.89
CA GLY A 33 -31.76 11.29 -25.06
C GLY A 33 -30.75 12.23 -24.40
N ALA A 34 -30.92 13.54 -24.57
CA ALA A 34 -30.09 14.55 -23.95
C ALA A 34 -30.21 14.56 -22.43
N ALA A 35 -31.40 14.35 -21.89
CA ALA A 35 -31.63 14.26 -20.44
C ALA A 35 -30.95 13.02 -19.81
N ILE A 36 -30.99 11.87 -20.50
CA ILE A 36 -30.31 10.64 -20.05
C ILE A 36 -28.80 10.81 -20.05
N VAL A 37 -28.23 11.44 -21.10
CA VAL A 37 -26.80 11.72 -21.18
C VAL A 37 -26.39 12.72 -20.09
N ALA A 38 -27.16 13.79 -19.87
CA ALA A 38 -26.88 14.77 -18.83
C ALA A 38 -26.97 14.14 -17.43
N ALA A 39 -27.97 13.29 -17.17
CA ALA A 39 -28.09 12.55 -15.91
C ALA A 39 -26.93 11.57 -15.72
N GLY A 40 -26.53 10.85 -16.76
CA GLY A 40 -25.37 9.94 -16.74
C GLY A 40 -24.05 10.66 -16.43
N VAL A 41 -23.84 11.85 -17.01
CA VAL A 41 -22.66 12.71 -16.74
C VAL A 41 -22.70 13.23 -15.31
N LEU A 42 -23.86 13.69 -14.81
CA LEU A 42 -24.00 14.18 -13.45
C LEU A 42 -23.79 13.08 -12.41
N VAL A 43 -24.30 11.86 -12.64
CA VAL A 43 -24.06 10.69 -11.80
C VAL A 43 -22.59 10.28 -11.85
N GLY A 44 -21.96 10.31 -13.03
CA GLY A 44 -20.54 10.02 -13.19
C GLY A 44 -19.64 11.00 -12.43
N ILE A 45 -19.98 12.28 -12.40
CA ILE A 45 -19.27 13.32 -11.67
C ILE A 45 -19.49 13.14 -10.13
N ALA A 46 -20.70 12.76 -9.72
CA ALA A 46 -21.02 12.52 -8.30
C ALA A 46 -20.35 11.27 -7.69
N VAL A 47 -19.98 10.30 -8.53
CA VAL A 47 -19.33 9.05 -8.09
C VAL A 47 -17.79 9.20 -8.00
N HIS A 48 -17.20 10.20 -8.66
CA HIS A 48 -15.75 10.39 -8.60
C HIS A 48 -15.37 11.18 -7.33
N PRO A 49 -14.50 10.61 -6.47
CA PRO A 49 -14.10 11.29 -5.24
C PRO A 49 -13.42 12.62 -5.56
N SER A 50 -13.85 13.69 -4.88
CA SER A 50 -13.26 15.01 -5.04
C SER A 50 -11.79 15.03 -4.60
N LYS A 51 -11.02 16.02 -5.05
CA LYS A 51 -9.63 16.19 -4.60
C LYS A 51 -9.57 16.38 -3.08
N ALA A 52 -10.49 17.14 -2.50
CA ALA A 52 -10.57 17.36 -1.06
C ALA A 52 -10.86 16.05 -0.29
N GLN A 53 -11.77 15.24 -0.81
CA GLN A 53 -12.06 13.92 -0.21
C GLN A 53 -10.84 13.01 -0.27
N ARG A 54 -10.16 12.90 -1.42
CA ARG A 54 -8.92 12.11 -1.53
C ARG A 54 -7.83 12.59 -0.59
N ALA A 55 -7.69 13.92 -0.38
CA ALA A 55 -6.74 14.47 0.57
C ALA A 55 -7.10 14.10 2.02
N ALA A 56 -8.39 14.16 2.38
CA ALA A 56 -8.86 13.74 3.70
C ALA A 56 -8.62 12.24 3.96
N ASP A 57 -9.01 11.39 2.99
CA ASP A 57 -8.83 9.94 3.09
C ASP A 57 -7.34 9.56 3.16
N LEU A 58 -6.47 10.26 2.42
CA LEU A 58 -5.02 10.03 2.50
C LEU A 58 -4.44 10.49 3.84
N ASN A 59 -4.92 11.59 4.41
CA ASN A 59 -4.51 12.02 5.76
C ASN A 59 -4.89 10.98 6.81
N GLY A 60 -6.10 10.40 6.73
CA GLY A 60 -6.53 9.29 7.57
C GLY A 60 -5.60 8.09 7.42
N PHE A 61 -5.38 7.62 6.19
CA PHE A 61 -4.45 6.53 5.89
C PHE A 61 -3.06 6.75 6.51
N LEU A 62 -2.46 7.93 6.34
CA LEU A 62 -1.14 8.22 6.89
C LEU A 62 -1.13 8.25 8.43
N ALA A 63 -2.22 8.68 9.06
CA ALA A 63 -2.36 8.66 10.51
C ALA A 63 -2.48 7.23 11.04
N ASP A 64 -3.26 6.38 10.38
CA ASP A 64 -3.39 4.96 10.72
C ASP A 64 -2.04 4.25 10.59
N MET A 65 -1.38 4.36 9.43
CA MET A 65 -0.05 3.77 9.21
C MET A 65 0.97 4.20 10.27
N LYS A 66 0.94 5.47 10.67
CA LYS A 66 1.80 5.99 11.73
C LYS A 66 1.48 5.35 13.08
N THR A 67 0.21 5.20 13.41
CA THR A 67 -0.22 4.60 14.67
C THR A 67 0.17 3.13 14.74
N ASP A 68 -0.07 2.39 13.65
CA ASP A 68 0.13 0.95 13.61
C ASP A 68 1.61 0.55 13.67
N ILE A 69 2.50 1.36 13.06
CA ILE A 69 3.93 1.04 13.01
C ILE A 69 4.76 1.69 14.14
N GLN A 70 4.21 2.66 14.89
CA GLN A 70 5.00 3.50 15.81
C GLN A 70 5.72 2.71 16.91
N SER A 71 5.11 1.65 17.43
CA SER A 71 5.71 0.83 18.49
C SER A 71 6.92 0.06 17.98
N CYS A 72 6.82 -0.53 16.80
CA CYS A 72 7.94 -1.22 16.16
C CYS A 72 9.06 -0.23 15.79
N ALA A 73 8.72 0.90 15.15
CA ALA A 73 9.68 1.94 14.81
C ALA A 73 10.39 2.53 16.05
N GLY A 74 9.65 2.68 17.15
CA GLY A 74 10.20 3.03 18.46
C GLY A 74 11.21 2.02 18.95
N GLY A 75 10.85 0.75 18.97
CA GLY A 75 11.73 -0.34 19.40
C GLY A 75 13.03 -0.44 18.62
N VAL A 76 12.99 -0.25 17.28
CA VAL A 76 14.21 -0.20 16.46
C VAL A 76 15.08 1.00 16.83
N ARG A 77 14.47 2.19 16.95
CA ARG A 77 15.19 3.41 17.34
C ARG A 77 15.88 3.28 18.69
N ASP A 78 15.15 2.76 19.69
CA ASP A 78 15.66 2.58 21.04
C ASP A 78 16.81 1.58 21.07
N SER A 79 16.71 0.49 20.30
CA SER A 79 17.76 -0.52 20.15
C SER A 79 19.04 0.07 19.56
N LEU A 80 18.93 0.85 18.49
CA LEU A 80 20.07 1.53 17.85
C LEU A 80 20.66 2.60 18.76
N THR A 81 19.83 3.35 19.49
CA THR A 81 20.28 4.35 20.47
C THR A 81 21.07 3.69 21.59
N ALA A 82 20.58 2.58 22.13
CA ALA A 82 21.28 1.83 23.18
C ALA A 82 22.62 1.28 22.69
N LEU A 83 22.70 0.76 21.45
CA LEU A 83 23.96 0.32 20.85
C LEU A 83 24.96 1.47 20.75
N HIS A 84 24.55 2.61 20.20
CA HIS A 84 25.40 3.79 20.04
C HIS A 84 25.86 4.34 21.40
N ALA A 85 25.02 4.32 22.44
CA ALA A 85 25.40 4.75 23.77
C ALA A 85 26.49 3.86 24.41
N ILE A 86 26.42 2.54 24.20
CA ILE A 86 27.47 1.59 24.60
C ILE A 86 28.76 1.83 23.82
N GLU A 87 28.67 2.03 22.50
CA GLU A 87 29.82 2.27 21.64
C GLU A 87 30.53 3.61 21.95
N ALA A 88 29.75 4.63 22.30
CA ALA A 88 30.26 5.94 22.72
C ALA A 88 30.80 5.96 24.17
N GLY A 89 30.59 4.89 24.95
CA GLY A 89 30.96 4.83 26.35
C GLY A 89 30.13 5.76 27.26
N THR A 90 28.96 6.21 26.79
CA THR A 90 28.01 7.01 27.61
C THR A 90 27.06 6.14 28.41
N GLU A 91 26.93 4.88 28.06
CA GLU A 91 26.22 3.84 28.79
C GLU A 91 27.20 2.66 29.03
N HIS A 92 27.11 2.03 30.17
CA HIS A 92 27.98 0.91 30.56
C HIS A 92 27.23 -0.39 30.81
N ASP A 93 25.90 -0.32 30.96
CA ASP A 93 25.07 -1.51 31.20
C ASP A 93 24.67 -2.18 29.88
N VAL A 94 25.57 -3.03 29.43
CA VAL A 94 25.33 -3.86 28.19
C VAL A 94 24.11 -4.77 28.40
N GLY A 95 23.82 -5.21 29.63
CA GLY A 95 22.66 -6.04 29.93
C GLY A 95 21.34 -5.33 29.63
N THR A 96 21.21 -4.08 30.09
CA THR A 96 20.06 -3.22 29.79
C THR A 96 19.95 -2.93 28.28
N ALA A 97 21.06 -2.65 27.59
CA ALA A 97 21.03 -2.43 26.13
C ALA A 97 20.56 -3.68 25.38
N ILE A 98 21.02 -4.88 25.78
CA ILE A 98 20.54 -6.16 25.19
C ILE A 98 19.03 -6.35 25.49
N HIS A 99 18.58 -6.03 26.68
CA HIS A 99 17.17 -6.13 27.07
C HIS A 99 16.30 -5.22 26.18
N ILE A 100 16.70 -3.96 25.99
CA ILE A 100 16.02 -3.01 25.10
C ILE A 100 15.88 -3.59 23.68
N ALA A 101 16.98 -4.08 23.08
CA ALA A 101 16.97 -4.66 21.77
C ALA A 101 16.10 -5.92 21.65
N THR A 102 16.10 -6.77 22.69
CA THR A 102 15.33 -8.02 22.69
C THR A 102 13.84 -7.76 22.96
N TYR A 103 13.52 -6.87 23.89
CA TYR A 103 12.13 -6.51 24.21
C TYR A 103 11.49 -5.71 23.10
N GLY A 104 12.22 -4.75 22.51
CA GLY A 104 11.76 -3.96 21.39
C GLY A 104 11.37 -4.80 20.18
N SER A 105 12.02 -5.97 20.00
CA SER A 105 11.69 -6.88 18.89
C SER A 105 10.26 -7.43 18.99
N GLY A 106 9.71 -7.61 20.19
CA GLY A 106 8.32 -8.03 20.36
C GLY A 106 7.31 -7.07 19.71
N ASN A 107 7.61 -5.78 19.69
CA ASN A 107 6.75 -4.76 19.10
C ASN A 107 6.68 -4.81 17.56
N CYS A 108 7.61 -5.52 16.92
CA CYS A 108 7.66 -5.71 15.46
C CYS A 108 7.06 -7.04 15.00
N SER A 109 6.44 -7.80 15.92
CA SER A 109 5.77 -9.06 15.60
C SER A 109 4.25 -8.90 15.66
N PRO A 110 3.48 -9.22 14.61
CA PRO A 110 2.02 -9.19 14.65
C PRO A 110 1.43 -10.04 15.80
N ALA A 111 2.08 -11.14 16.16
CA ALA A 111 1.65 -12.00 17.27
C ALA A 111 1.70 -11.31 18.64
N ASN A 112 2.50 -10.26 18.79
CA ASN A 112 2.70 -9.53 20.04
C ASN A 112 2.25 -8.07 19.99
N ASN A 113 1.89 -7.56 18.81
CA ASN A 113 1.50 -6.18 18.59
C ASN A 113 0.20 -6.14 17.78
N MET A 114 -0.92 -5.90 18.46
CA MET A 114 -2.25 -5.87 17.84
C MET A 114 -2.36 -4.80 16.74
N LEU A 115 -1.70 -3.64 16.89
CA LEU A 115 -1.71 -2.59 15.88
C LEU A 115 -1.01 -3.04 14.59
N LEU A 116 0.05 -3.83 14.71
CA LEU A 116 0.72 -4.40 13.55
C LEU A 116 -0.09 -5.54 12.92
N ASP A 117 -0.89 -6.26 13.70
CA ASP A 117 -1.86 -7.25 13.18
C ASP A 117 -3.00 -6.55 12.41
N ASP A 118 -3.50 -5.43 12.91
CA ASP A 118 -4.49 -4.59 12.21
C ASP A 118 -3.96 -4.11 10.84
N LEU A 119 -2.66 -3.81 10.75
CA LEU A 119 -2.01 -3.43 9.49
C LEU A 119 -2.05 -4.57 8.45
N VAL A 120 -1.93 -5.83 8.87
CA VAL A 120 -2.00 -6.99 7.95
C VAL A 120 -3.36 -7.09 7.27
N GLY A 121 -4.44 -6.69 7.95
CA GLY A 121 -5.82 -6.69 7.44
C GLY A 121 -6.27 -5.37 6.82
N TYR A 122 -5.42 -4.35 6.79
CA TYR A 122 -5.81 -2.99 6.40
C TYR A 122 -6.25 -2.90 4.94
N GLN A 123 -7.41 -2.28 4.73
CA GLN A 123 -7.96 -2.05 3.39
C GLN A 123 -7.87 -0.58 3.01
N VAL A 124 -7.13 -0.29 1.95
CA VAL A 124 -7.02 1.06 1.40
C VAL A 124 -8.37 1.53 0.87
N HIS A 125 -8.80 2.72 1.25
CA HIS A 125 -10.05 3.30 0.81
C HIS A 125 -10.11 3.41 -0.72
N GLU A 126 -11.26 3.11 -1.34
CA GLU A 126 -11.44 3.04 -2.79
C GLU A 126 -11.06 4.34 -3.50
N SER A 127 -11.31 5.51 -2.88
CA SER A 127 -10.93 6.82 -3.40
C SER A 127 -9.42 6.96 -3.66
N LEU A 128 -8.60 6.12 -3.02
CA LEU A 128 -7.14 6.11 -3.09
C LEU A 128 -6.57 5.00 -3.97
N SER A 129 -7.41 4.21 -4.64
CA SER A 129 -7.02 3.02 -5.42
C SER A 129 -5.93 3.28 -6.48
N GLY A 130 -5.83 4.50 -7.02
CA GLY A 130 -4.83 4.88 -8.02
C GLY A 130 -3.42 5.15 -7.49
N PHE A 131 -3.19 5.16 -6.17
CA PHE A 131 -1.93 5.60 -5.55
C PHE A 131 -1.03 4.47 -5.07
N ARG A 132 -1.36 3.20 -5.34
CA ARG A 132 -0.58 2.01 -4.94
C ARG A 132 -0.32 1.93 -3.43
N LEU A 133 -1.24 2.42 -2.61
CA LEU A 133 -1.08 2.44 -1.15
C LEU A 133 -1.20 1.05 -0.53
N ASP A 134 -1.79 0.10 -1.23
CA ASP A 134 -1.71 -1.33 -0.94
C ASP A 134 -0.26 -1.80 -0.79
N ARG A 135 0.64 -1.33 -1.66
CA ARG A 135 2.08 -1.62 -1.56
C ARG A 135 2.75 -0.97 -0.34
N VAL A 136 2.20 0.15 0.14
CA VAL A 136 2.68 0.76 1.39
C VAL A 136 2.29 -0.11 2.57
N VAL A 137 1.05 -0.58 2.62
CA VAL A 137 0.57 -1.48 3.68
C VAL A 137 1.44 -2.74 3.76
N TYR A 138 1.56 -3.48 2.65
CA TYR A 138 2.41 -4.69 2.61
C TYR A 138 3.88 -4.39 2.89
N GLY A 139 4.40 -3.30 2.36
CA GLY A 139 5.79 -2.91 2.57
C GLY A 139 6.08 -2.48 4.01
N LEU A 140 5.12 -1.94 4.76
CA LEU A 140 5.25 -1.66 6.20
C LEU A 140 5.25 -2.96 7.02
N VAL A 141 4.43 -3.94 6.63
CA VAL A 141 4.45 -5.28 7.24
C VAL A 141 5.83 -5.94 7.01
N ASP A 142 6.34 -5.92 5.78
CA ASP A 142 7.66 -6.47 5.45
C ASP A 142 8.79 -5.70 6.16
N TRP A 143 8.68 -4.37 6.26
CA TRP A 143 9.61 -3.54 7.01
C TRP A 143 9.63 -3.92 8.49
N ALA A 144 8.47 -4.16 9.11
CA ALA A 144 8.39 -4.57 10.51
C ALA A 144 8.84 -6.03 10.69
N THR A 145 8.32 -6.91 9.86
CA THR A 145 8.53 -8.36 9.94
C THR A 145 8.81 -8.92 8.56
N PRO A 146 10.05 -9.33 8.23
CA PRO A 146 11.15 -9.69 9.14
C PRO A 146 12.24 -8.64 9.36
N ASP A 147 12.26 -7.48 8.65
CA ASP A 147 13.50 -6.69 8.55
C ASP A 147 13.83 -5.94 9.83
N ALA A 148 12.88 -5.24 10.46
CA ALA A 148 13.11 -4.59 11.75
C ALA A 148 13.43 -5.59 12.86
N LEU A 149 12.75 -6.75 12.86
CA LEU A 149 13.08 -7.85 13.80
C LEU A 149 14.52 -8.32 13.64
N ARG A 150 15.00 -8.44 12.41
CA ARG A 150 16.37 -8.87 12.11
C ARG A 150 17.39 -7.85 12.60
N VAL A 151 17.16 -6.55 12.34
CA VAL A 151 18.01 -5.47 12.83
C VAL A 151 18.12 -5.49 14.36
N GLN A 152 17.01 -5.63 15.08
CA GLN A 152 17.02 -5.70 16.55
C GLN A 152 17.78 -6.93 17.08
N ALA A 153 17.60 -8.08 16.45
CA ALA A 153 18.34 -9.30 16.79
C ALA A 153 19.86 -9.13 16.54
N ASP A 154 20.21 -8.44 15.45
CA ASP A 154 21.61 -8.14 15.13
C ASP A 154 22.23 -7.14 16.10
N VAL A 155 21.51 -6.11 16.53
CA VAL A 155 21.94 -5.22 17.61
C VAL A 155 22.25 -6.02 18.89
N ALA A 156 21.36 -6.88 19.32
CA ALA A 156 21.59 -7.74 20.48
C ALA A 156 22.79 -8.67 20.28
N THR A 157 23.05 -9.12 19.06
CA THR A 157 24.22 -9.95 18.72
C THR A 157 25.51 -9.15 18.79
N VAL A 158 25.55 -7.93 18.26
CA VAL A 158 26.72 -7.01 18.35
C VAL A 158 27.06 -6.72 19.80
N LEU A 159 26.03 -6.45 20.64
CA LEU A 159 26.23 -6.16 22.07
C LEU A 159 26.80 -7.35 22.86
N ARG A 160 26.46 -8.59 22.48
CA ARG A 160 26.99 -9.82 23.13
C ARG A 160 28.36 -10.23 22.63
N ALA A 161 28.71 -9.86 21.37
CA ALA A 161 29.91 -10.35 20.71
C ALA A 161 31.17 -9.57 21.13
N GLN A 162 32.33 -10.25 21.08
CA GLN A 162 33.64 -9.67 21.37
C GLN A 162 34.64 -9.98 20.22
N GLY A 163 35.69 -9.19 20.15
CA GLY A 163 36.78 -9.41 19.18
C GLY A 163 36.30 -9.56 17.72
N ALA A 164 36.81 -10.55 17.01
CA ALA A 164 36.48 -10.81 15.60
C ALA A 164 34.99 -11.12 15.38
N ALA A 165 34.32 -11.77 16.33
CA ALA A 165 32.88 -12.04 16.25
C ALA A 165 32.06 -10.75 16.25
N ARG A 166 32.48 -9.73 17.01
CA ARG A 166 31.82 -8.42 17.01
C ARG A 166 31.94 -7.72 15.66
N ALA A 167 33.13 -7.76 15.04
CA ALA A 167 33.33 -7.17 13.70
C ALA A 167 32.42 -7.82 12.64
N THR A 168 32.28 -9.14 12.69
CA THR A 168 31.38 -9.88 11.79
C THR A 168 29.92 -9.52 12.04
N ALA A 169 29.48 -9.46 13.32
CA ALA A 169 28.13 -9.07 13.68
C ALA A 169 27.80 -7.62 13.26
N THR A 170 28.75 -6.68 13.44
CA THR A 170 28.60 -5.29 13.01
C THR A 170 28.44 -5.19 11.49
N THR A 171 29.23 -5.94 10.73
CA THR A 171 29.11 -5.97 9.26
C THR A 171 27.73 -6.47 8.81
N LYS A 172 27.22 -7.50 9.50
CA LYS A 172 25.86 -8.02 9.24
C LYS A 172 24.79 -6.97 9.56
N LEU A 173 24.86 -6.36 10.74
CA LEU A 173 23.94 -5.30 11.15
C LEU A 173 23.90 -4.15 10.12
N GLN A 174 25.07 -3.69 9.66
CA GLN A 174 25.16 -2.63 8.66
C GLN A 174 24.50 -3.02 7.32
N LYS A 175 24.61 -4.30 6.92
CA LYS A 175 23.92 -4.80 5.73
C LYS A 175 22.40 -4.77 5.92
N ASP A 176 21.90 -5.24 7.06
CA ASP A 176 20.47 -5.32 7.32
C ASP A 176 19.86 -3.92 7.55
N LEU A 177 20.61 -2.98 8.11
CA LEU A 177 20.23 -1.55 8.17
C LEU A 177 20.06 -0.93 6.77
N ARG A 178 20.92 -1.27 5.81
CA ARG A 178 20.76 -0.79 4.43
C ARG A 178 19.48 -1.31 3.78
N VAL A 179 19.13 -2.57 4.00
CA VAL A 179 17.87 -3.14 3.52
C VAL A 179 16.69 -2.38 4.11
N LEU A 180 16.73 -2.11 5.41
CA LEU A 180 15.69 -1.37 6.12
C LEU A 180 15.53 0.07 5.59
N ASP A 181 16.65 0.75 5.31
CA ASP A 181 16.68 2.11 4.74
C ASP A 181 16.18 2.17 3.30
N ASP A 182 16.55 1.18 2.49
CA ASP A 182 16.07 1.06 1.10
C ASP A 182 14.56 0.89 1.05
N GLN A 183 13.99 0.05 1.93
CA GLN A 183 12.54 -0.11 2.05
C GLN A 183 11.87 1.17 2.52
N ARG A 184 12.38 1.83 3.57
CA ARG A 184 11.89 3.12 4.03
C ARG A 184 11.82 4.12 2.88
N THR A 185 12.92 4.26 2.14
CA THR A 185 13.02 5.18 1.01
C THR A 185 12.00 4.86 -0.10
N TYR A 186 11.77 3.57 -0.36
CA TYR A 186 10.74 3.13 -1.31
C TYR A 186 9.33 3.51 -0.86
N LEU A 187 8.99 3.23 0.40
CA LEU A 187 7.67 3.54 0.98
C LEU A 187 7.41 5.04 1.02
N ASP A 188 8.39 5.83 1.47
CA ASP A 188 8.31 7.28 1.50
C ASP A 188 8.05 7.86 0.11
N ARG A 189 8.69 7.32 -0.93
CA ARG A 189 8.49 7.77 -2.31
C ARG A 189 7.05 7.60 -2.77
N ILE A 190 6.41 6.45 -2.46
CA ILE A 190 5.00 6.20 -2.82
C ILE A 190 4.09 7.16 -2.07
N MET A 191 4.25 7.27 -0.74
CA MET A 191 3.43 8.14 0.10
C MET A 191 3.58 9.61 -0.30
N MET A 192 4.79 10.09 -0.53
CA MET A 192 5.04 11.47 -0.97
C MET A 192 4.49 11.75 -2.38
N ALA A 193 4.46 10.76 -3.28
CA ALA A 193 3.81 10.92 -4.57
C ALA A 193 2.28 11.09 -4.41
N ALA A 194 1.65 10.30 -3.56
CA ALA A 194 0.22 10.41 -3.24
C ALA A 194 -0.11 11.75 -2.58
N ILE A 195 0.69 12.21 -1.60
CA ILE A 195 0.55 13.51 -0.94
C ILE A 195 0.56 14.65 -1.97
N ARG A 196 1.56 14.67 -2.85
CA ARG A 196 1.65 15.70 -3.91
C ARG A 196 0.44 15.68 -4.86
N ALA A 197 -0.02 14.50 -5.23
CA ALA A 197 -1.14 14.36 -6.18
C ALA A 197 -2.48 14.79 -5.57
N THR A 198 -2.72 14.50 -4.30
CA THR A 198 -3.99 14.82 -3.61
C THR A 198 -3.99 16.20 -2.95
N GLY A 199 -2.81 16.73 -2.58
CA GLY A 199 -2.68 17.91 -1.75
C GLY A 199 -2.94 17.65 -0.26
N ALA A 200 -2.79 16.38 0.17
CA ALA A 200 -2.84 16.03 1.59
C ALA A 200 -1.73 16.74 2.38
N THR A 201 -1.95 16.97 3.66
CA THR A 201 -1.02 17.66 4.58
C THR A 201 -0.32 16.71 5.54
N GLY A 202 -0.74 15.45 5.59
CA GLY A 202 -0.13 14.40 6.40
C GLY A 202 1.32 14.15 5.99
N ARG A 203 2.04 13.46 6.88
CA ARG A 203 3.44 13.05 6.64
C ARG A 203 3.55 11.54 6.73
N PRO A 204 4.45 10.92 5.95
CA PRO A 204 4.78 9.52 6.14
C PRO A 204 5.17 9.20 7.60
N PRO A 205 4.93 7.97 8.08
CA PRO A 205 5.40 7.54 9.39
C PRO A 205 6.93 7.63 9.46
N PRO A 206 7.51 8.10 10.59
CA PRO A 206 8.95 8.25 10.75
C PRO A 206 9.60 6.89 11.02
N LEU A 207 9.96 6.18 9.98
CA LEU A 207 10.66 4.90 10.06
C LEU A 207 12.17 5.11 10.28
N PRO A 208 12.80 4.44 11.27
CA PRO A 208 14.25 4.40 11.37
C PRO A 208 14.85 3.55 10.24
N GLY A 209 16.09 3.91 9.84
CA GLY A 209 16.86 3.22 8.83
C GLY A 209 18.29 3.65 8.88
#